data_019f5f27ecf6f967d13ab746e4263de5
#
_entry.id   019f5f27ecf6f967d13ab746e4263de5
#
_cell.length_a   1.000
_cell.length_b   1.000
_cell.length_c   1.000
_cell.angle_alpha   90.00
_cell.angle_beta   90.00
_cell.angle_gamma   90.00
#
_symmetry.space_group_name_H-M   'P 1'
#
loop_
_entity.id
_entity.type
_entity.pdbx_description
1 polymer ?
#
loop_
_entity_poly.entity_id
_entity_poly.type
_entity_poly.pdbx_seq_one_letter_code
_entity_poly.pdbx_strand_id
1 'polypeptide(L)'
;MRNKIFNFILKYYYIGIGLSLLLVFAINCILKAIPSEYSGYILLASLISFTVFKDVNSKAKLKPFLFLAIPFLILIVVILISGNGLWHNVLKLEMKSNILINLNEYFRTIPFNDASFARIFQATWLTTYMQLVYNTGFVLAVLIPLYRALLSINFKKMLQYTLSTHILQVFLITPFYFVFHLQEVWFVNGHPDMLVRNLSGSELIETTLNCLPSMHTSIAFAVFILLLREKNVIFKLIWGFYCLSVIYSTMYLEVHWVIDIFAGLLFGYCSVKLADYIINKGDNFFSKHYNKVFNKDVDTELSFKE
;
A
#
# COMPACT_ATOMS: atom_id res chain seq x y z
N MET A 1 30.47 -27.59 -11.44
CA MET A 1 29.13 -28.09 -11.06
C MET A 1 28.44 -27.15 -10.04
N ARG A 2 29.07 -26.83 -8.92
CA ARG A 2 28.55 -25.95 -7.85
C ARG A 2 28.03 -24.56 -8.33
N ASN A 3 28.75 -23.89 -9.25
CA ASN A 3 28.35 -22.60 -9.80
C ASN A 3 27.13 -22.69 -10.73
N LYS A 4 26.93 -23.81 -11.44
CA LYS A 4 25.76 -23.99 -12.31
C LYS A 4 24.47 -24.19 -11.48
N ILE A 5 24.54 -24.99 -10.39
CA ILE A 5 23.44 -25.21 -9.47
C ILE A 5 23.08 -23.91 -8.73
N PHE A 6 24.07 -23.18 -8.25
CA PHE A 6 23.87 -21.90 -7.58
C PHE A 6 23.19 -20.87 -8.50
N ASN A 7 23.64 -20.76 -9.76
CA ASN A 7 23.00 -19.87 -10.74
C ASN A 7 21.59 -20.32 -11.10
N PHE A 8 21.31 -21.62 -11.13
CA PHE A 8 19.96 -22.15 -11.34
C PHE A 8 19.04 -21.79 -10.17
N ILE A 9 19.49 -21.99 -8.93
CA ILE A 9 18.71 -21.60 -7.73
C ILE A 9 18.44 -20.11 -7.74
N LEU A 10 19.44 -19.26 -8.00
CA LEU A 10 19.26 -17.80 -8.09
C LEU A 10 18.34 -17.36 -9.22
N LYS A 11 18.15 -18.18 -10.25
CA LYS A 11 17.25 -17.86 -11.36
C LYS A 11 15.80 -18.20 -11.06
N TYR A 12 15.55 -19.22 -10.24
CA TYR A 12 14.21 -19.78 -10.01
C TYR A 12 13.78 -19.79 -8.54
N TYR A 13 14.49 -19.10 -7.64
CA TYR A 13 14.18 -19.09 -6.18
C TYR A 13 12.73 -18.70 -5.87
N TYR A 14 12.13 -17.78 -6.63
CA TYR A 14 10.76 -17.34 -6.46
C TYR A 14 9.76 -18.48 -6.73
N ILE A 15 10.07 -19.40 -7.64
CA ILE A 15 9.26 -20.61 -7.86
C ILE A 15 9.37 -21.53 -6.64
N GLY A 16 10.57 -21.73 -6.10
CA GLY A 16 10.78 -22.51 -4.88
C GLY A 16 10.01 -21.95 -3.69
N ILE A 17 10.04 -20.62 -3.49
CA ILE A 17 9.25 -19.94 -2.46
C ILE A 17 7.75 -20.15 -2.70
N GLY A 18 7.27 -19.95 -3.93
CA GLY A 18 5.88 -20.14 -4.29
C GLY A 18 5.39 -21.57 -4.02
N LEU A 19 6.18 -22.58 -4.45
CA LEU A 19 5.84 -23.99 -4.19
C LEU A 19 5.87 -24.34 -2.71
N SER A 20 6.83 -23.81 -1.93
CA SER A 20 6.89 -24.03 -0.49
C SER A 20 5.67 -23.45 0.22
N LEU A 21 5.26 -22.24 -0.14
CA LEU A 21 4.05 -21.61 0.40
C LEU A 21 2.78 -22.37 -0.01
N LEU A 22 2.72 -22.86 -1.25
CA LEU A 22 1.60 -23.68 -1.70
C LEU A 22 1.50 -25.00 -0.93
N LEU A 23 2.64 -25.62 -0.65
CA LEU A 23 2.70 -26.83 0.18
C LEU A 23 2.22 -26.55 1.61
N VAL A 24 2.66 -25.44 2.22
CA VAL A 24 2.19 -25.02 3.56
C VAL A 24 0.68 -24.81 3.55
N PHE A 25 0.14 -24.14 2.52
CA PHE A 25 -1.29 -23.96 2.36
C PHE A 25 -2.02 -25.30 2.25
N ALA A 26 -1.54 -26.23 1.40
CA ALA A 26 -2.15 -27.56 1.21
C ALA A 26 -2.14 -28.38 2.51
N ILE A 27 -1.03 -28.36 3.25
CA ILE A 27 -0.93 -29.02 4.57
C ILE A 27 -1.93 -28.37 5.54
N ASN A 28 -2.07 -27.04 5.53
CA ASN A 28 -3.02 -26.37 6.42
C ASN A 28 -4.48 -26.68 6.09
N CYS A 29 -4.83 -26.92 4.82
CA CYS A 29 -6.17 -27.39 4.45
C CYS A 29 -6.54 -28.73 5.11
N ILE A 30 -5.53 -29.57 5.37
CA ILE A 30 -5.70 -30.88 6.04
C ILE A 30 -5.69 -30.72 7.56
N LEU A 31 -4.66 -30.07 8.09
CA LEU A 31 -4.41 -29.99 9.54
C LEU A 31 -5.23 -28.90 10.25
N LYS A 32 -5.72 -27.89 9.52
CA LYS A 32 -6.44 -26.69 10.04
C LYS A 32 -5.71 -26.01 11.22
N ALA A 33 -4.37 -26.07 11.20
CA ALA A 33 -3.53 -25.49 12.25
C ALA A 33 -3.48 -23.95 12.22
N ILE A 34 -3.64 -23.37 11.04
CA ILE A 34 -3.62 -21.91 10.81
C ILE A 34 -5.06 -21.47 10.51
N PRO A 35 -5.58 -20.40 11.13
CA PRO A 35 -6.90 -19.85 10.81
C PRO A 35 -7.09 -19.56 9.32
N SER A 36 -8.33 -19.71 8.84
CA SER A 36 -8.66 -19.59 7.39
C SER A 36 -8.23 -18.27 6.79
N GLU A 37 -8.31 -17.18 7.54
CA GLU A 37 -7.89 -15.83 7.13
C GLU A 37 -6.40 -15.81 6.75
N TYR A 38 -5.53 -16.29 7.62
CA TYR A 38 -4.08 -16.34 7.36
C TYR A 38 -3.72 -17.35 6.27
N SER A 39 -4.48 -18.45 6.19
CA SER A 39 -4.32 -19.44 5.12
C SER A 39 -4.54 -18.83 3.74
N GLY A 40 -5.54 -17.95 3.59
CA GLY A 40 -5.77 -17.18 2.36
C GLY A 40 -4.59 -16.30 1.97
N TYR A 41 -3.94 -15.65 2.92
CA TYR A 41 -2.74 -14.83 2.66
C TYR A 41 -1.53 -15.66 2.23
N ILE A 42 -1.37 -16.87 2.76
CA ILE A 42 -0.31 -17.80 2.34
C ILE A 42 -0.53 -18.22 0.88
N LEU A 43 -1.76 -18.58 0.51
CA LEU A 43 -2.10 -18.90 -0.88
C LEU A 43 -1.85 -17.70 -1.81
N LEU A 44 -2.29 -16.51 -1.42
CA LEU A 44 -2.06 -15.28 -2.19
C LEU A 44 -0.57 -15.01 -2.40
N ALA A 45 0.24 -15.09 -1.35
CA ALA A 45 1.69 -14.93 -1.43
C ALA A 45 2.34 -15.98 -2.34
N SER A 46 1.88 -17.24 -2.30
CA SER A 46 2.31 -18.31 -3.21
C SER A 46 2.04 -17.92 -4.67
N LEU A 47 0.81 -17.55 -5.00
CA LEU A 47 0.42 -17.18 -6.37
C LEU A 47 1.19 -15.97 -6.89
N ILE A 48 1.37 -14.96 -6.05
CA ILE A 48 2.14 -13.76 -6.39
C ILE A 48 3.61 -14.08 -6.67
N SER A 49 4.20 -15.04 -5.95
CA SER A 49 5.59 -15.47 -6.18
C SER A 49 5.83 -15.90 -7.63
N PHE A 50 4.89 -16.59 -8.25
CA PHE A 50 5.00 -17.02 -9.65
C PHE A 50 4.94 -15.87 -10.66
N THR A 51 4.46 -14.68 -10.27
CA THR A 51 4.38 -13.51 -11.17
C THR A 51 5.68 -12.72 -11.29
N VAL A 52 6.70 -13.04 -10.49
CA VAL A 52 7.92 -12.23 -10.35
C VAL A 52 8.89 -12.36 -11.53
N PHE A 53 8.82 -13.45 -12.29
CA PHE A 53 9.83 -13.90 -13.25
C PHE A 53 10.34 -12.85 -14.25
N LYS A 54 9.48 -11.91 -14.71
CA LYS A 54 9.85 -10.85 -15.64
C LYS A 54 10.47 -9.62 -14.96
N ASP A 55 10.31 -9.50 -13.65
CA ASP A 55 10.70 -8.32 -12.89
C ASP A 55 11.94 -8.55 -12.01
N VAL A 56 12.47 -9.77 -11.99
CA VAL A 56 13.70 -10.10 -11.25
C VAL A 56 14.86 -9.24 -11.74
N ASN A 57 15.52 -8.55 -10.83
CA ASN A 57 16.71 -7.77 -11.13
C ASN A 57 17.95 -8.66 -11.18
N SER A 58 18.25 -9.22 -12.36
CA SER A 58 19.38 -10.12 -12.58
C SER A 58 20.78 -9.48 -12.33
N LYS A 59 20.85 -8.14 -12.29
CA LYS A 59 22.09 -7.39 -12.02
C LYS A 59 22.28 -7.09 -10.53
N ALA A 60 21.26 -7.26 -9.71
CA ALA A 60 21.35 -6.96 -8.29
C ALA A 60 22.22 -8.01 -7.57
N LYS A 61 23.11 -7.54 -6.70
CA LYS A 61 23.89 -8.39 -5.80
C LYS A 61 23.07 -8.67 -4.54
N LEU A 62 22.85 -9.94 -4.20
CA LEU A 62 21.98 -10.36 -3.10
C LEU A 62 22.46 -9.82 -1.73
N LYS A 63 23.75 -9.88 -1.42
CA LYS A 63 24.27 -9.42 -0.13
C LYS A 63 24.00 -7.94 0.16
N PRO A 64 24.36 -6.98 -0.74
CA PRO A 64 24.03 -5.56 -0.55
C PRO A 64 22.51 -5.32 -0.49
N PHE A 65 21.72 -6.05 -1.28
CA PHE A 65 20.28 -5.95 -1.23
C PHE A 65 19.73 -6.34 0.14
N LEU A 66 20.12 -7.51 0.69
CA LEU A 66 19.66 -7.95 2.01
C LEU A 66 20.10 -7.01 3.13
N PHE A 67 21.29 -6.44 3.04
CA PHE A 67 21.77 -5.46 4.00
C PHE A 67 20.89 -4.22 4.10
N LEU A 68 20.26 -3.80 3.00
CA LEU A 68 19.30 -2.69 2.97
C LEU A 68 17.86 -3.16 3.24
N ALA A 69 17.46 -4.28 2.67
CA ALA A 69 16.08 -4.75 2.74
C ALA A 69 15.68 -5.23 4.14
N ILE A 70 16.57 -5.90 4.88
CA ILE A 70 16.26 -6.42 6.22
C ILE A 70 15.96 -5.30 7.21
N PRO A 71 16.83 -4.28 7.41
CA PRO A 71 16.52 -3.15 8.29
C PRO A 71 15.25 -2.39 7.85
N PHE A 72 15.06 -2.25 6.54
CA PHE A 72 13.87 -1.60 6.00
C PHE A 72 12.59 -2.38 6.32
N LEU A 73 12.59 -3.70 6.18
CA LEU A 73 11.44 -4.54 6.55
C LEU A 73 11.17 -4.51 8.06
N ILE A 74 12.21 -4.50 8.89
CA ILE A 74 12.06 -4.32 10.34
C ILE A 74 11.38 -2.99 10.65
N LEU A 75 11.82 -1.90 9.99
CA LEU A 75 11.19 -0.59 10.12
C LEU A 75 9.70 -0.62 9.72
N ILE A 76 9.37 -1.27 8.60
CA ILE A 76 7.97 -1.42 8.17
C ILE A 76 7.14 -2.19 9.22
N VAL A 77 7.67 -3.28 9.77
CA VAL A 77 6.99 -4.04 10.83
C VAL A 77 6.77 -3.19 12.07
N VAL A 78 7.76 -2.41 12.50
CA VAL A 78 7.63 -1.47 13.63
C VAL A 78 6.55 -0.43 13.34
N ILE A 79 6.52 0.15 12.15
CA ILE A 79 5.49 1.11 11.73
C ILE A 79 4.10 0.47 11.74
N LEU A 80 3.95 -0.76 11.25
CA LEU A 80 2.67 -1.47 11.24
C LEU A 80 2.16 -1.77 12.66
N ILE A 81 3.04 -2.19 13.56
CA ILE A 81 2.67 -2.48 14.96
C ILE A 81 2.32 -1.20 15.72
N SER A 82 3.11 -0.13 15.52
CA SER A 82 2.94 1.15 16.24
C SER A 82 1.91 2.06 15.58
N GLY A 83 1.58 1.84 14.31
CA GLY A 83 0.79 2.74 13.47
C GLY A 83 -0.61 2.99 14.01
N ASN A 84 -1.29 1.96 14.48
CA ASN A 84 -2.64 2.09 15.06
C ASN A 84 -2.65 3.00 16.29
N GLY A 85 -1.67 2.87 17.18
CA GLY A 85 -1.55 3.73 18.36
C GLY A 85 -1.23 5.19 18.00
N LEU A 86 -0.34 5.39 17.03
CA LEU A 86 -0.01 6.72 16.52
C LEU A 86 -1.23 7.37 15.87
N TRP A 87 -1.95 6.62 15.04
CA TRP A 87 -3.16 7.11 14.37
C TRP A 87 -4.26 7.48 15.36
N HIS A 88 -4.50 6.66 16.35
CA HIS A 88 -5.47 6.98 17.41
C HIS A 88 -5.10 8.28 18.16
N ASN A 89 -3.82 8.56 18.40
CA ASN A 89 -3.40 9.82 18.97
C ASN A 89 -3.64 11.02 18.02
N VAL A 90 -3.46 10.82 16.70
CA VAL A 90 -3.80 11.84 15.68
C VAL A 90 -5.28 12.17 15.75
N LEU A 91 -6.17 11.17 15.78
CA LEU A 91 -7.62 11.33 15.89
C LEU A 91 -8.02 12.09 17.16
N LYS A 92 -7.41 11.77 18.29
CA LYS A 92 -7.65 12.49 19.55
C LYS A 92 -7.23 13.96 19.50
N LEU A 93 -6.16 14.28 18.79
CA LEU A 93 -5.70 15.66 18.59
C LEU A 93 -6.66 16.40 17.67
N GLU A 94 -7.15 15.77 16.61
CA GLU A 94 -8.14 16.32 15.69
C GLU A 94 -9.43 16.68 16.42
N MET A 95 -9.98 15.78 17.23
CA MET A 95 -11.19 16.03 18.00
C MET A 95 -11.07 17.20 19.01
N LYS A 96 -9.84 17.54 19.41
CA LYS A 96 -9.55 18.70 20.27
C LYS A 96 -9.33 19.99 19.49
N SER A 97 -9.26 19.92 18.16
CA SER A 97 -9.01 21.09 17.32
C SER A 97 -10.25 22.00 17.27
N ASN A 98 -10.07 23.28 17.56
CA ASN A 98 -11.11 24.29 17.48
C ASN A 98 -11.23 24.95 16.09
N ILE A 99 -10.49 24.46 15.09
CA ILE A 99 -10.35 25.08 13.76
C ILE A 99 -11.17 24.33 12.69
N LEU A 100 -11.93 23.31 13.09
CA LEU A 100 -12.63 22.44 12.15
C LEU A 100 -13.74 23.16 11.40
N ILE A 101 -13.64 23.17 10.09
CA ILE A 101 -14.70 23.60 9.18
C ILE A 101 -15.60 22.38 8.92
N ASN A 102 -16.83 22.41 9.43
CA ASN A 102 -17.76 21.32 9.21
C ASN A 102 -18.33 21.37 7.78
N LEU A 103 -18.06 20.32 7.02
CA LEU A 103 -18.45 20.18 5.62
C LEU A 103 -19.65 19.24 5.43
N ASN A 104 -20.15 18.58 6.47
CA ASN A 104 -21.20 17.55 6.35
C ASN A 104 -22.43 18.05 5.59
N GLU A 105 -23.04 19.16 6.04
CA GLU A 105 -24.25 19.70 5.40
C GLU A 105 -23.97 20.21 3.98
N TYR A 106 -22.82 20.84 3.77
CA TYR A 106 -22.45 21.33 2.43
C TYR A 106 -22.28 20.17 1.45
N PHE A 107 -21.58 19.10 1.84
CA PHE A 107 -21.37 17.91 0.99
C PHE A 107 -22.66 17.16 0.70
N ARG A 108 -23.58 17.13 1.66
CA ARG A 108 -24.90 16.51 1.51
C ARG A 108 -25.77 17.23 0.48
N THR A 109 -25.63 18.56 0.30
CA THR A 109 -26.42 19.34 -0.66
C THR A 109 -25.94 19.21 -2.10
N ILE A 110 -24.72 18.70 -2.35
CA ILE A 110 -24.17 18.57 -3.69
C ILE A 110 -24.78 17.34 -4.37
N PRO A 111 -25.46 17.49 -5.52
CA PRO A 111 -26.08 16.38 -6.22
C PRO A 111 -25.08 15.26 -6.56
N PHE A 112 -25.48 14.00 -6.32
CA PHE A 112 -24.69 12.78 -6.58
C PHE A 112 -23.36 12.69 -5.83
N ASN A 113 -23.05 13.61 -4.92
CA ASN A 113 -21.82 13.56 -4.14
C ASN A 113 -21.80 12.40 -3.13
N ASP A 114 -22.97 11.88 -2.76
CA ASP A 114 -23.15 10.69 -1.94
C ASP A 114 -22.82 9.37 -2.66
N ALA A 115 -22.41 9.46 -3.92
CA ALA A 115 -22.13 8.31 -4.78
C ALA A 115 -23.28 7.30 -4.92
N SER A 116 -24.56 7.75 -4.83
CA SER A 116 -25.75 6.89 -4.97
C SER A 116 -25.76 6.07 -6.27
N PHE A 117 -25.17 6.59 -7.34
CA PHE A 117 -25.01 5.87 -8.61
C PHE A 117 -24.18 4.58 -8.49
N ALA A 118 -23.27 4.48 -7.54
CA ALA A 118 -22.47 3.28 -7.33
C ALA A 118 -23.28 2.12 -6.71
N ARG A 119 -24.49 2.41 -6.20
CA ARG A 119 -25.38 1.46 -5.50
C ARG A 119 -26.65 1.11 -6.28
N ILE A 120 -26.74 1.47 -7.55
CA ILE A 120 -27.89 1.11 -8.41
C ILE A 120 -28.07 -0.41 -8.46
N PHE A 121 -26.95 -1.15 -8.49
CA PHE A 121 -26.97 -2.60 -8.40
C PHE A 121 -26.41 -3.06 -7.07
N GLN A 122 -27.25 -3.73 -6.29
CA GLN A 122 -26.89 -4.33 -5.01
C GLN A 122 -27.20 -5.82 -5.01
N ALA A 123 -26.19 -6.62 -4.62
CA ALA A 123 -26.34 -8.05 -4.46
C ALA A 123 -25.47 -8.49 -3.29
N THR A 124 -25.89 -9.50 -2.53
CA THR A 124 -25.19 -9.99 -1.33
C THR A 124 -23.71 -10.33 -1.63
N TRP A 125 -23.46 -11.04 -2.71
CA TRP A 125 -22.10 -11.42 -3.12
C TRP A 125 -21.22 -10.19 -3.41
N LEU A 126 -21.80 -9.17 -4.06
CA LEU A 126 -21.09 -7.92 -4.39
C LEU A 126 -20.78 -7.13 -3.11
N THR A 127 -21.75 -7.01 -2.21
CA THR A 127 -21.56 -6.33 -0.92
C THR A 127 -20.47 -7.02 -0.11
N THR A 128 -20.50 -8.35 0.00
CA THR A 128 -19.46 -9.12 0.70
C THR A 128 -18.08 -8.92 0.05
N TYR A 129 -18.00 -8.90 -1.28
CA TYR A 129 -16.76 -8.63 -1.99
C TYR A 129 -16.25 -7.20 -1.72
N MET A 130 -17.14 -6.18 -1.75
CA MET A 130 -16.76 -4.80 -1.47
C MET A 130 -16.32 -4.60 -0.02
N GLN A 131 -16.96 -5.24 0.95
CA GLN A 131 -16.52 -5.28 2.35
C GLN A 131 -15.12 -5.90 2.48
N LEU A 132 -14.87 -7.02 1.80
CA LEU A 132 -13.56 -7.68 1.82
C LEU A 132 -12.47 -6.75 1.26
N VAL A 133 -12.66 -6.18 0.08
CA VAL A 133 -11.63 -5.33 -0.55
C VAL A 133 -11.43 -4.03 0.20
N TYR A 134 -12.48 -3.45 0.80
CA TYR A 134 -12.35 -2.27 1.65
C TYR A 134 -11.52 -2.57 2.90
N ASN A 135 -11.90 -3.60 3.67
CA ASN A 135 -11.23 -3.96 4.92
C ASN A 135 -9.76 -4.37 4.72
N THR A 136 -9.44 -4.95 3.57
CA THR A 136 -8.07 -5.37 3.24
C THR A 136 -7.31 -4.33 2.41
N GLY A 137 -8.01 -3.36 1.82
CA GLY A 137 -7.48 -2.43 0.82
C GLY A 137 -6.37 -1.53 1.32
N PHE A 138 -6.43 -1.13 2.58
CA PHE A 138 -5.40 -0.29 3.19
C PHE A 138 -4.05 -1.01 3.34
N VAL A 139 -4.07 -2.30 3.63
CA VAL A 139 -2.87 -3.11 3.93
C VAL A 139 -2.42 -3.91 2.72
N LEU A 140 -3.30 -4.75 2.15
CA LEU A 140 -2.92 -5.65 1.06
C LEU A 140 -2.56 -4.91 -0.22
N ALA A 141 -3.20 -3.77 -0.51
CA ALA A 141 -2.86 -2.96 -1.69
C ALA A 141 -1.36 -2.69 -1.77
N VAL A 142 -0.69 -2.52 -0.63
CA VAL A 142 0.73 -2.20 -0.53
C VAL A 142 1.61 -3.40 -0.22
N LEU A 143 1.19 -4.26 0.72
CA LEU A 143 2.03 -5.40 1.14
C LEU A 143 2.32 -6.37 0.00
N ILE A 144 1.39 -6.61 -0.90
CA ILE A 144 1.59 -7.52 -2.02
C ILE A 144 2.60 -6.98 -3.05
N PRO A 145 2.50 -5.73 -3.55
CA PRO A 145 3.55 -5.15 -4.38
C PRO A 145 4.90 -5.04 -3.67
N LEU A 146 4.91 -4.76 -2.36
CA LEU A 146 6.13 -4.71 -1.56
C LEU A 146 6.80 -6.10 -1.46
N TYR A 147 6.02 -7.13 -1.15
CA TYR A 147 6.48 -8.52 -1.16
C TYR A 147 7.05 -8.92 -2.54
N ARG A 148 6.35 -8.53 -3.60
CA ARG A 148 6.81 -8.79 -4.96
C ARG A 148 8.09 -8.02 -5.31
N ALA A 149 8.24 -6.77 -4.84
CA ALA A 149 9.46 -5.99 -4.99
C ALA A 149 10.65 -6.62 -4.24
N LEU A 150 10.39 -7.17 -3.04
CA LEU A 150 11.36 -7.96 -2.27
C LEU A 150 11.80 -9.19 -3.06
N LEU A 151 10.87 -9.99 -3.56
CA LEU A 151 11.20 -11.16 -4.39
C LEU A 151 11.90 -10.79 -5.70
N SER A 152 11.66 -9.63 -6.28
CA SER A 152 12.38 -9.18 -7.48
C SER A 152 13.77 -8.60 -7.19
N ILE A 153 14.24 -8.62 -5.95
CA ILE A 153 15.52 -8.05 -5.49
C ILE A 153 15.64 -6.57 -5.93
N ASN A 154 14.58 -5.79 -5.73
CA ASN A 154 14.51 -4.41 -6.18
C ASN A 154 14.18 -3.46 -5.03
N PHE A 155 15.21 -3.02 -4.30
CA PHE A 155 15.07 -2.11 -3.17
C PHE A 155 14.46 -0.75 -3.56
N LYS A 156 14.76 -0.25 -4.75
CA LYS A 156 14.17 1.01 -5.26
C LYS A 156 12.65 0.90 -5.38
N LYS A 157 12.12 -0.23 -5.88
CA LYS A 157 10.68 -0.48 -5.92
C LYS A 157 10.08 -0.59 -4.51
N MET A 158 10.78 -1.24 -3.57
CA MET A 158 10.32 -1.30 -2.17
C MET A 158 10.14 0.12 -1.61
N LEU A 159 11.13 0.99 -1.78
CA LEU A 159 11.03 2.39 -1.38
C LEU A 159 9.89 3.13 -2.09
N GLN A 160 9.73 2.95 -3.41
CA GLN A 160 8.68 3.61 -4.18
C GLN A 160 7.29 3.24 -3.65
N TYR A 161 7.00 1.96 -3.46
CA TYR A 161 5.71 1.53 -2.91
C TYR A 161 5.48 2.12 -1.52
N THR A 162 6.43 1.99 -0.60
CA THR A 162 6.26 2.45 0.78
C THR A 162 6.15 3.97 0.89
N LEU A 163 7.02 4.73 0.22
CA LEU A 163 6.96 6.19 0.24
C LEU A 163 5.67 6.71 -0.37
N SER A 164 5.29 6.22 -1.56
CA SER A 164 4.12 6.73 -2.29
C SER A 164 2.81 6.43 -1.58
N THR A 165 2.72 5.35 -0.80
CA THR A 165 1.44 4.86 -0.29
C THR A 165 1.20 5.17 1.18
N HIS A 166 2.19 5.02 2.04
CA HIS A 166 2.00 5.20 3.49
C HIS A 166 2.72 6.45 4.01
N ILE A 167 4.03 6.56 3.77
CA ILE A 167 4.81 7.61 4.43
C ILE A 167 4.35 8.99 3.96
N LEU A 168 4.43 9.27 2.65
CA LEU A 168 4.09 10.61 2.13
C LEU A 168 2.61 10.92 2.28
N GLN A 169 1.74 9.94 2.19
CA GLN A 169 0.30 10.18 2.30
C GLN A 169 -0.11 10.62 3.70
N VAL A 170 0.45 10.02 4.74
CA VAL A 170 0.21 10.48 6.11
C VAL A 170 0.57 11.97 6.25
N PHE A 171 1.74 12.39 5.76
CA PHE A 171 2.16 13.79 5.85
C PHE A 171 1.34 14.73 4.97
N LEU A 172 0.89 14.30 3.80
CA LEU A 172 0.15 15.12 2.85
C LEU A 172 -1.32 15.25 3.22
N ILE A 173 -1.95 14.20 3.76
CA ILE A 173 -3.39 14.10 4.00
C ILE A 173 -3.76 14.55 5.41
N THR A 174 -2.99 14.14 6.43
CA THR A 174 -3.30 14.44 7.84
C THR A 174 -3.58 15.93 8.12
N PRO A 175 -2.86 16.92 7.54
CA PRO A 175 -3.18 18.32 7.75
C PRO A 175 -4.61 18.71 7.36
N PHE A 176 -5.21 18.02 6.37
CA PHE A 176 -6.58 18.28 5.95
C PHE A 176 -7.59 17.80 7.00
N TYR A 177 -7.31 16.71 7.68
CA TYR A 177 -8.15 16.20 8.76
C TYR A 177 -8.18 17.15 9.96
N PHE A 178 -7.10 17.90 10.22
CA PHE A 178 -7.10 18.94 11.26
C PHE A 178 -7.85 20.21 10.88
N VAL A 179 -8.20 20.41 9.62
CA VAL A 179 -8.90 21.60 9.12
C VAL A 179 -10.36 21.30 8.81
N PHE A 180 -10.66 20.14 8.22
CA PHE A 180 -11.97 19.79 7.71
C PHE A 180 -12.62 18.67 8.53
N HIS A 181 -13.77 18.96 9.09
CA HIS A 181 -14.65 17.95 9.68
C HIS A 181 -15.60 17.43 8.61
N LEU A 182 -15.33 16.22 8.13
CA LEU A 182 -16.21 15.52 7.19
C LEU A 182 -16.34 14.07 7.61
N GLN A 183 -17.59 13.64 7.80
CA GLN A 183 -17.93 12.28 8.22
C GLN A 183 -18.37 11.42 7.04
N GLU A 184 -18.36 10.10 7.25
CA GLU A 184 -18.79 9.12 6.27
C GLU A 184 -20.21 9.37 5.77
N VAL A 185 -20.46 9.08 4.50
CA VAL A 185 -21.74 9.30 3.80
C VAL A 185 -22.92 8.67 4.55
N TRP A 186 -22.80 7.38 4.91
CA TRP A 186 -23.85 6.65 5.61
C TRP A 186 -24.21 7.32 6.94
N PHE A 187 -23.22 7.82 7.67
CA PHE A 187 -23.44 8.48 8.97
C PHE A 187 -24.17 9.81 8.81
N VAL A 188 -23.75 10.67 7.88
CA VAL A 188 -24.37 11.98 7.63
C VAL A 188 -25.78 11.83 7.07
N ASN A 189 -26.04 10.81 6.25
CA ASN A 189 -27.35 10.53 5.68
C ASN A 189 -28.27 9.71 6.60
N GLY A 190 -27.76 9.20 7.72
CA GLY A 190 -28.52 8.36 8.64
C GLY A 190 -28.86 6.98 8.10
N HIS A 191 -28.04 6.46 7.20
CA HIS A 191 -28.17 5.10 6.66
C HIS A 191 -27.51 4.06 7.57
N PRO A 192 -27.87 2.78 7.48
CA PRO A 192 -27.15 1.71 8.15
C PRO A 192 -25.70 1.59 7.65
N ASP A 193 -24.76 1.31 8.56
CA ASP A 193 -23.38 1.03 8.18
C ASP A 193 -23.26 -0.26 7.37
N MET A 194 -22.94 -0.15 6.10
CA MET A 194 -22.75 -1.31 5.20
C MET A 194 -21.51 -2.14 5.55
N LEU A 195 -20.58 -1.63 6.36
CA LEU A 195 -19.45 -2.41 6.91
C LEU A 195 -19.84 -3.24 8.14
N VAL A 196 -21.05 -3.04 8.66
CA VAL A 196 -21.59 -3.76 9.83
C VAL A 196 -20.66 -3.63 11.05
N ARG A 197 -20.06 -2.46 11.25
CA ARG A 197 -19.20 -2.17 12.40
C ARG A 197 -20.08 -1.89 13.61
N ASN A 198 -19.81 -2.52 14.74
CA ASN A 198 -20.57 -2.31 16.00
C ASN A 198 -20.01 -1.08 16.74
N LEU A 199 -20.12 0.10 16.13
CA LEU A 199 -19.58 1.35 16.65
C LEU A 199 -20.57 2.03 17.61
N SER A 200 -20.08 2.56 18.71
CA SER A 200 -20.91 3.30 19.68
C SER A 200 -20.13 4.43 20.36
N GLY A 201 -20.82 5.45 20.83
CA GLY A 201 -20.24 6.55 21.59
C GLY A 201 -19.12 7.29 20.84
N SER A 202 -17.99 7.50 21.50
CA SER A 202 -16.82 8.18 20.93
C SER A 202 -16.18 7.44 19.76
N GLU A 203 -16.21 6.10 19.79
CA GLU A 203 -15.66 5.27 18.71
C GLU A 203 -16.41 5.48 17.39
N LEU A 204 -17.73 5.66 17.43
CA LEU A 204 -18.53 5.97 16.26
C LEU A 204 -18.09 7.30 15.63
N ILE A 205 -17.90 8.34 16.46
CA ILE A 205 -17.47 9.65 15.98
C ILE A 205 -16.05 9.58 15.41
N GLU A 206 -15.12 8.97 16.14
CA GLU A 206 -13.72 8.84 15.71
C GLU A 206 -13.59 8.06 14.39
N THR A 207 -14.36 6.98 14.23
CA THR A 207 -14.26 6.10 13.05
C THR A 207 -14.88 6.73 11.82
N THR A 208 -15.96 7.50 11.97
CA THR A 208 -16.66 8.14 10.84
C THR A 208 -15.99 9.43 10.36
N LEU A 209 -15.06 9.99 11.11
CA LEU A 209 -14.27 11.17 10.71
C LEU A 209 -13.25 10.83 9.61
N ASN A 210 -12.60 11.85 9.08
CA ASN A 210 -11.44 11.76 8.19
C ASN A 210 -11.78 11.29 6.76
N CYS A 211 -12.88 11.78 6.22
CA CYS A 211 -13.26 11.46 4.85
C CYS A 211 -12.49 12.28 3.81
N LEU A 212 -12.15 13.55 4.05
CA LEU A 212 -11.54 14.44 3.07
C LEU A 212 -10.04 14.70 3.37
N PRO A 213 -9.13 14.30 2.48
CA PRO A 213 -9.23 13.43 1.30
C PRO A 213 -9.35 11.95 1.65
N SER A 214 -9.94 11.15 0.75
CA SER A 214 -10.00 9.70 0.92
C SER A 214 -8.62 9.04 0.90
N MET A 215 -8.16 8.54 2.05
CA MET A 215 -6.86 7.87 2.15
C MET A 215 -6.85 6.50 1.48
N HIS A 216 -7.94 5.72 1.55
CA HIS A 216 -8.09 4.46 0.83
C HIS A 216 -7.94 4.65 -0.68
N THR A 217 -8.65 5.63 -1.23
CA THR A 217 -8.55 5.99 -2.65
C THR A 217 -7.14 6.42 -3.03
N SER A 218 -6.53 7.27 -2.21
CA SER A 218 -5.19 7.79 -2.46
C SER A 218 -4.13 6.69 -2.49
N ILE A 219 -4.14 5.77 -1.52
CA ILE A 219 -3.24 4.62 -1.45
C ILE A 219 -3.46 3.68 -2.64
N ALA A 220 -4.71 3.27 -2.88
CA ALA A 220 -5.02 2.35 -3.96
C ALA A 220 -4.64 2.92 -5.33
N PHE A 221 -4.87 4.22 -5.56
CA PHE A 221 -4.51 4.88 -6.80
C PHE A 221 -3.00 5.06 -6.96
N ALA A 222 -2.27 5.39 -5.89
CA ALA A 222 -0.81 5.44 -5.92
C ALA A 222 -0.21 4.08 -6.31
N VAL A 223 -0.72 2.98 -5.71
CA VAL A 223 -0.33 1.63 -6.10
C VAL A 223 -0.67 1.35 -7.57
N PHE A 224 -1.89 1.69 -8.01
CA PHE A 224 -2.31 1.52 -9.40
C PHE A 224 -1.35 2.18 -10.40
N ILE A 225 -0.93 3.44 -10.15
CA ILE A 225 0.06 4.14 -10.98
C ILE A 225 1.40 3.39 -11.00
N LEU A 226 1.86 2.89 -9.85
CA LEU A 226 3.12 2.14 -9.77
C LEU A 226 3.04 0.79 -10.48
N LEU A 227 1.88 0.12 -10.44
CA LEU A 227 1.64 -1.13 -11.16
C LEU A 227 1.79 -0.98 -12.67
N LEU A 228 1.45 0.17 -13.25
CA LEU A 228 1.63 0.42 -14.68
C LEU A 228 3.10 0.29 -15.11
N ARG A 229 4.04 0.44 -14.19
CA ARG A 229 5.49 0.30 -14.39
C ARG A 229 6.00 -1.14 -14.28
N GLU A 230 5.18 -2.08 -13.81
CA GLU A 230 5.55 -3.50 -13.70
C GLU A 230 5.59 -4.16 -15.10
N LYS A 231 6.45 -5.15 -15.29
CA LYS A 231 6.59 -5.85 -16.59
C LYS A 231 5.60 -7.00 -16.74
N ASN A 232 5.20 -7.62 -15.63
CA ASN A 232 4.26 -8.74 -15.65
C ASN A 232 2.83 -8.24 -15.85
N VAL A 233 2.24 -8.57 -17.01
CA VAL A 233 0.89 -8.11 -17.39
C VAL A 233 -0.18 -8.73 -16.51
N ILE A 234 -0.05 -10.02 -16.15
CA ILE A 234 -1.03 -10.72 -15.30
C ILE A 234 -1.12 -10.03 -13.93
N PHE A 235 0.04 -9.76 -13.31
CA PHE A 235 0.07 -9.04 -12.05
C PHE A 235 -0.55 -7.65 -12.17
N LYS A 236 -0.21 -6.89 -13.21
CA LYS A 236 -0.81 -5.57 -13.45
C LYS A 236 -2.33 -5.61 -13.52
N LEU A 237 -2.87 -6.57 -14.27
CA LEU A 237 -4.33 -6.66 -14.46
C LEU A 237 -5.04 -7.06 -13.16
N ILE A 238 -4.58 -8.13 -12.51
CA ILE A 238 -5.22 -8.64 -11.28
C ILE A 238 -5.11 -7.61 -10.16
N TRP A 239 -3.92 -7.10 -9.91
CA TRP A 239 -3.71 -6.17 -8.81
C TRP A 239 -4.23 -4.76 -9.12
N GLY A 240 -4.20 -4.36 -10.37
CA GLY A 240 -4.86 -3.14 -10.85
C GLY A 240 -6.37 -3.20 -10.65
N PHE A 241 -7.02 -4.33 -11.00
CA PHE A 241 -8.43 -4.55 -10.74
C PHE A 241 -8.75 -4.49 -9.23
N TYR A 242 -7.91 -5.11 -8.39
CA TYR A 242 -8.05 -5.00 -6.94
C TYR A 242 -7.98 -3.55 -6.45
N CYS A 243 -7.02 -2.76 -6.90
CA CYS A 243 -6.90 -1.34 -6.52
C CYS A 243 -8.13 -0.51 -6.96
N LEU A 244 -8.64 -0.75 -8.17
CA LEU A 244 -9.86 -0.11 -8.64
C LEU A 244 -11.09 -0.56 -7.84
N SER A 245 -11.14 -1.84 -7.44
CA SER A 245 -12.19 -2.35 -6.56
C SER A 245 -12.15 -1.69 -5.17
N VAL A 246 -10.97 -1.42 -4.61
CA VAL A 246 -10.82 -0.66 -3.36
C VAL A 246 -11.41 0.74 -3.51
N ILE A 247 -11.06 1.47 -4.60
CA ILE A 247 -11.63 2.81 -4.85
C ILE A 247 -13.15 2.74 -4.99
N TYR A 248 -13.67 1.78 -5.77
CA TYR A 248 -15.10 1.61 -5.96
C TYR A 248 -15.82 1.23 -4.66
N SER A 249 -15.20 0.39 -3.81
CA SER A 249 -15.78 -0.04 -2.54
C SER A 249 -16.04 1.13 -1.59
N THR A 250 -15.22 2.17 -1.62
CA THR A 250 -15.40 3.37 -0.78
C THR A 250 -16.70 4.11 -1.10
N MET A 251 -17.09 4.13 -2.38
CA MET A 251 -18.38 4.69 -2.85
C MET A 251 -19.56 3.74 -2.57
N TYR A 252 -19.38 2.47 -2.93
CA TYR A 252 -20.42 1.46 -2.80
C TYR A 252 -20.87 1.25 -1.35
N LEU A 253 -19.94 1.30 -0.40
CA LEU A 253 -20.19 1.11 1.02
C LEU A 253 -20.56 2.40 1.77
N GLU A 254 -20.81 3.50 1.06
CA GLU A 254 -21.16 4.81 1.64
C GLU A 254 -20.13 5.37 2.64
N VAL A 255 -18.85 5.02 2.44
CA VAL A 255 -17.81 5.53 3.33
C VAL A 255 -17.34 6.91 2.86
N HIS A 256 -17.17 7.09 1.56
CA HIS A 256 -16.58 8.33 1.02
C HIS A 256 -17.49 9.06 0.02
N TRP A 257 -17.41 10.38 0.06
CA TRP A 257 -18.07 11.29 -0.88
C TRP A 257 -17.32 11.33 -2.21
N VAL A 258 -18.00 11.63 -3.30
CA VAL A 258 -17.33 11.68 -4.63
C VAL A 258 -16.22 12.72 -4.67
N ILE A 259 -16.39 13.88 -4.06
CA ILE A 259 -15.38 14.96 -4.03
C ILE A 259 -14.13 14.50 -3.26
N ASP A 260 -14.28 13.80 -2.14
CA ASP A 260 -13.11 13.34 -1.38
C ASP A 260 -12.35 12.20 -2.08
N ILE A 261 -13.04 11.43 -2.92
CA ILE A 261 -12.40 10.46 -3.83
C ILE A 261 -11.55 11.18 -4.87
N PHE A 262 -12.08 12.21 -5.53
CA PHE A 262 -11.27 13.00 -6.48
C PHE A 262 -10.06 13.64 -5.79
N ALA A 263 -10.23 14.18 -4.58
CA ALA A 263 -9.11 14.65 -3.78
C ALA A 263 -8.11 13.51 -3.51
N GLY A 264 -8.57 12.31 -3.11
CA GLY A 264 -7.75 11.14 -2.92
C GLY A 264 -6.95 10.74 -4.17
N LEU A 265 -7.57 10.74 -5.35
CA LEU A 265 -6.86 10.50 -6.62
C LEU A 265 -5.73 11.50 -6.86
N LEU A 266 -6.01 12.80 -6.62
CA LEU A 266 -4.99 13.85 -6.76
C LEU A 266 -3.83 13.62 -5.78
N PHE A 267 -4.11 13.34 -4.51
CA PHE A 267 -3.07 13.09 -3.51
C PHE A 267 -2.28 11.81 -3.81
N GLY A 268 -2.92 10.75 -4.31
CA GLY A 268 -2.24 9.55 -4.78
C GLY A 268 -1.26 9.83 -5.91
N TYR A 269 -1.66 10.63 -6.89
CA TYR A 269 -0.77 11.08 -7.97
C TYR A 269 0.40 11.93 -7.46
N CYS A 270 0.11 12.92 -6.63
CA CYS A 270 1.14 13.80 -6.05
C CYS A 270 2.16 13.02 -5.21
N SER A 271 1.70 12.06 -4.40
CA SER A 271 2.60 11.26 -3.56
C SER A 271 3.53 10.38 -4.41
N VAL A 272 3.05 9.80 -5.52
CA VAL A 272 3.91 9.05 -6.45
C VAL A 272 4.97 9.96 -7.07
N LYS A 273 4.58 11.15 -7.53
CA LYS A 273 5.53 12.12 -8.12
C LYS A 273 6.56 12.60 -7.11
N LEU A 274 6.14 12.87 -5.88
CA LEU A 274 7.03 13.28 -4.81
C LEU A 274 7.99 12.16 -4.41
N ALA A 275 7.53 10.92 -4.31
CA ALA A 275 8.37 9.76 -4.06
C ALA A 275 9.43 9.57 -5.18
N ASP A 276 9.01 9.68 -6.45
CA ASP A 276 9.94 9.62 -7.59
C ASP A 276 11.02 10.71 -7.49
N TYR A 277 10.62 11.93 -7.14
CA TYR A 277 11.56 13.05 -6.97
C TYR A 277 12.56 12.78 -5.83
N ILE A 278 12.07 12.36 -4.66
CA ILE A 278 12.92 12.06 -3.48
C ILE A 278 13.92 10.95 -3.80
N ILE A 279 13.45 9.84 -4.40
CA ILE A 279 14.31 8.70 -4.73
C ILE A 279 15.36 9.08 -5.77
N ASN A 280 14.99 9.79 -6.84
CA ASN A 280 15.92 10.18 -7.87
C ASN A 280 16.96 11.20 -7.34
N LYS A 281 16.57 12.11 -6.45
CA LYS A 281 17.49 13.03 -5.80
C LYS A 281 18.45 12.29 -4.85
N GLY A 282 17.94 11.30 -4.12
CA GLY A 282 18.73 10.41 -3.28
C GLY A 282 19.75 9.60 -4.09
N ASP A 283 19.34 8.96 -5.17
CA ASP A 283 20.24 8.20 -6.07
C ASP A 283 21.39 9.08 -6.57
N ASN A 284 21.09 10.31 -6.99
CA ASN A 284 22.10 11.24 -7.47
C ASN A 284 23.06 11.69 -6.35
N PHE A 285 22.56 11.90 -5.15
CA PHE A 285 23.38 12.26 -3.99
C PHE A 285 24.30 11.11 -3.58
N PHE A 286 23.77 9.88 -3.48
CA PHE A 286 24.56 8.71 -3.11
C PHE A 286 25.59 8.34 -4.20
N SER A 287 25.24 8.39 -5.47
CA SER A 287 26.20 8.11 -6.55
C SER A 287 27.34 9.12 -6.58
N LYS A 288 27.05 10.40 -6.36
CA LYS A 288 28.06 11.46 -6.31
C LYS A 288 29.02 11.29 -5.11
N HIS A 289 28.48 10.90 -3.94
CA HIS A 289 29.31 10.66 -2.74
C HIS A 289 30.10 9.37 -2.87
N TYR A 290 29.49 8.30 -3.38
CA TYR A 290 30.18 7.03 -3.63
C TYR A 290 31.37 7.21 -4.58
N ASN A 291 31.15 7.87 -5.72
CA ASN A 291 32.23 8.15 -6.66
C ASN A 291 33.33 9.07 -6.06
N LYS A 292 32.95 10.01 -5.19
CA LYS A 292 33.93 10.89 -4.53
C LYS A 292 34.80 10.15 -3.51
N VAL A 293 34.25 9.16 -2.82
CA VAL A 293 34.97 8.37 -1.79
C VAL A 293 35.81 7.27 -2.44
N PHE A 294 35.24 6.49 -3.37
CA PHE A 294 35.89 5.31 -3.93
C PHE A 294 36.78 5.58 -5.14
N ASN A 295 36.53 6.66 -5.94
CA ASN A 295 37.48 7.04 -6.99
C ASN A 295 38.75 7.75 -6.45
N LYS A 296 38.69 8.36 -5.24
CA LYS A 296 39.90 8.88 -4.59
C LYS A 296 40.86 7.77 -4.20
N ASP A 297 40.38 6.59 -3.82
CA ASP A 297 41.24 5.46 -3.44
C ASP A 297 41.92 4.82 -4.65
N VAL A 298 41.29 4.83 -5.83
CA VAL A 298 41.86 4.31 -7.08
C VAL A 298 42.98 5.21 -7.60
N ASP A 299 42.83 6.52 -7.53
CA ASP A 299 43.85 7.47 -7.96
C ASP A 299 45.09 7.49 -7.00
N THR A 300 44.87 7.15 -5.72
CA THR A 300 45.96 7.04 -4.75
C THR A 300 46.74 5.75 -4.88
N GLU A 301 46.13 4.63 -5.25
CA GLU A 301 46.84 3.37 -5.49
C GLU A 301 47.65 3.38 -6.79
N LEU A 302 47.22 4.18 -7.78
CA LEU A 302 47.99 4.31 -9.05
C LEU A 302 49.19 5.24 -8.91
N SER A 303 49.21 6.16 -7.97
CA SER A 303 50.31 7.09 -7.67
C SER A 303 51.46 6.46 -6.84
N PHE A 304 51.25 5.25 -6.29
CA PHE A 304 52.31 4.50 -5.57
C PHE A 304 53.04 3.46 -6.44
N LYS A 305 52.78 3.43 -7.75
CA LYS A 305 53.43 2.48 -8.70
C LYS A 305 54.31 3.17 -9.75
N GLU A 306 54.63 4.43 -9.59
CA GLU A 306 55.75 5.11 -10.26
C GLU A 306 56.88 5.33 -9.24
#